data_db19f5bb2d91915c4b79d790778ca72a
#
_entry.id   db19f5bb2d91915c4b79d790778ca72a
#
_cell.length_a   1.000
_cell.length_b   1.000
_cell.length_c   1.000
_cell.angle_alpha   90.00
_cell.angle_beta   90.00
_cell.angle_gamma   90.00
#
_symmetry.space_group_name_H-M   'P 1'
#
loop_
_entity.id
_entity.type
_entity.pdbx_description
1 polymer ?
#
loop_
_entity_poly.entity_id
_entity_poly.type
_entity_poly.pdbx_seq_one_letter_code
_entity_poly.pdbx_strand_id
1 'polypeptide(L)'
;SNVVDLDQIRWVNGDYSLKESMPVAIAKTSEKAQQEQWIIEGVYGWLVSPIIDRVTCLIWTDIPWSESRKNLFARETERGSTGNFEELEAWSGDYWNRKSASSYGAHLAIYEGFKGSKYRLTNMRETSSFIDRME
;
A
#
# COMPACT_ATOMS: atom_id res chain seq x y z
N SER A 1 -15.73 -10.09 -1.54
CA SER A 1 -14.53 -9.75 -2.27
C SER A 1 -13.28 -10.06 -1.45
N ASN A 2 -12.24 -10.48 -2.11
CA ASN A 2 -10.98 -10.85 -1.47
C ASN A 2 -10.05 -9.64 -1.42
N VAL A 3 -10.20 -8.83 -0.38
CA VAL A 3 -9.33 -7.68 -0.14
C VAL A 3 -8.24 -8.12 0.84
N VAL A 4 -6.99 -7.92 0.45
CA VAL A 4 -5.82 -8.30 1.23
C VAL A 4 -5.03 -7.04 1.57
N ASP A 5 -4.88 -6.78 2.86
CA ASP A 5 -4.05 -5.70 3.38
C ASP A 5 -2.65 -6.26 3.63
N LEU A 6 -1.66 -5.73 2.93
CA LEU A 6 -0.28 -6.20 3.06
C LEU A 6 0.32 -5.98 4.44
N ASP A 7 -0.21 -5.03 5.21
CA ASP A 7 0.20 -4.86 6.61
C ASP A 7 -0.15 -6.10 7.44
N GLN A 8 -1.26 -6.76 7.13
CA GLN A 8 -1.66 -7.99 7.83
C GLN A 8 -0.74 -9.18 7.50
N ILE A 9 -0.07 -9.13 6.37
CA ILE A 9 0.90 -10.15 5.97
C ILE A 9 2.28 -9.85 6.55
N ARG A 10 2.70 -8.59 6.49
CA ARG A 10 4.04 -8.17 6.92
C ARG A 10 4.22 -8.26 8.44
N TRP A 11 3.17 -7.95 9.19
CA TRP A 11 3.23 -7.88 10.66
C TRP A 11 2.49 -9.05 11.26
N VAL A 12 3.12 -9.76 12.19
CA VAL A 12 2.54 -10.95 12.81
C VAL A 12 1.40 -10.52 13.74
N ASN A 13 0.19 -11.01 13.44
CA ASN A 13 -1.02 -10.74 14.24
C ASN A 13 -1.30 -9.24 14.43
N GLY A 14 -0.91 -8.41 13.46
CA GLY A 14 -1.11 -6.96 13.56
C GLY A 14 -0.16 -6.26 14.52
N ASP A 15 0.83 -6.96 15.06
CA ASP A 15 1.81 -6.40 15.98
C ASP A 15 2.98 -5.81 15.20
N TYR A 16 3.09 -4.49 15.18
CA TYR A 16 4.15 -3.78 14.44
C TYR A 16 5.54 -3.99 15.02
N SER A 17 5.69 -4.69 16.15
CA SER A 17 6.98 -5.07 16.69
C SER A 17 7.49 -6.41 16.16
N LEU A 18 6.61 -7.21 15.54
CA LEU A 18 6.92 -8.54 15.04
C LEU A 18 6.73 -8.60 13.52
N LYS A 19 7.86 -8.57 12.80
CA LYS A 19 7.85 -8.69 11.33
C LYS A 19 7.83 -10.15 10.90
N GLU A 20 6.96 -10.47 9.96
CA GLU A 20 7.04 -11.75 9.28
C GLU A 20 8.29 -11.76 8.39
N SER A 21 8.92 -12.93 8.24
CA SER A 21 10.08 -13.04 7.35
C SER A 21 9.69 -12.69 5.90
N MET A 22 10.65 -12.15 5.16
CA MET A 22 10.39 -11.76 3.76
C MET A 22 9.96 -12.96 2.89
N PRO A 23 10.64 -14.12 2.95
CA PRO A 23 10.19 -15.25 2.14
C PRO A 23 8.79 -15.73 2.47
N VAL A 24 8.41 -15.74 3.74
CA VAL A 24 7.06 -16.14 4.16
C VAL A 24 6.03 -15.11 3.70
N ALA A 25 6.32 -13.83 3.86
CA ALA A 25 5.42 -12.76 3.42
C ALA A 25 5.20 -12.81 1.89
N ILE A 26 6.26 -13.04 1.12
CA ILE A 26 6.17 -13.19 -0.34
C ILE A 26 5.29 -14.40 -0.69
N ALA A 27 5.51 -15.53 -0.03
CA ALA A 27 4.73 -16.75 -0.29
C ALA A 27 3.24 -16.54 0.01
N LYS A 28 2.92 -15.90 1.13
CA LYS A 28 1.54 -15.59 1.50
C LYS A 28 0.86 -14.66 0.50
N THR A 29 1.56 -13.63 0.05
CA THR A 29 1.05 -12.69 -0.94
C THR A 29 0.80 -13.40 -2.28
N SER A 30 1.74 -14.23 -2.71
CA SER A 30 1.61 -15.01 -3.95
C SER A 30 0.42 -15.96 -3.90
N GLU A 31 0.19 -16.60 -2.76
CA GLU A 31 -0.96 -17.47 -2.57
C GLU A 31 -2.27 -16.72 -2.74
N LYS A 32 -2.37 -15.53 -2.14
CA LYS A 32 -3.57 -14.69 -2.28
C LYS A 32 -3.80 -14.26 -3.72
N ALA A 33 -2.73 -13.96 -4.45
CA ALA A 33 -2.82 -13.54 -5.85
C ALA A 33 -3.16 -14.68 -6.82
N GLN A 34 -3.21 -15.91 -6.36
CA GLN A 34 -3.64 -17.04 -7.18
C GLN A 34 -5.16 -17.21 -7.23
N GLN A 35 -5.88 -16.49 -6.39
CA GLN A 35 -7.33 -16.48 -6.41
C GLN A 35 -7.84 -15.84 -7.71
N GLU A 36 -9.05 -16.19 -8.08
CA GLU A 36 -9.65 -15.69 -9.33
C GLU A 36 -9.89 -14.17 -9.28
N GLN A 37 -10.33 -13.68 -8.13
CA GLN A 37 -10.57 -12.24 -7.93
C GLN A 37 -9.96 -11.79 -6.62
N TRP A 38 -9.20 -10.70 -6.66
CA TRP A 38 -8.58 -10.17 -5.45
C TRP A 38 -8.23 -8.69 -5.62
N ILE A 39 -8.15 -8.03 -4.49
CA ILE A 39 -7.60 -6.68 -4.37
C ILE A 39 -6.52 -6.76 -3.30
N ILE A 40 -5.31 -6.36 -3.66
CA ILE A 40 -4.17 -6.34 -2.74
C ILE A 40 -3.73 -4.89 -2.60
N GLU A 41 -3.65 -4.41 -1.37
CA GLU A 41 -3.27 -3.03 -1.08
C GLU A 41 -2.10 -2.97 -0.11
N GLY A 42 -1.30 -1.93 -0.23
CA GLY A 42 -0.20 -1.67 0.68
C GLY A 42 0.96 -0.96 0.00
N VAL A 43 1.97 -0.64 0.79
CA VAL A 43 3.12 0.13 0.31
C VAL A 43 4.35 -0.74 -0.02
N TYR A 44 4.26 -2.03 0.22
CA TYR A 44 5.42 -2.93 0.11
C TYR A 44 5.65 -3.36 -1.33
N GLY A 45 6.40 -2.55 -2.08
CA GLY A 45 6.71 -2.84 -3.48
C GLY A 45 7.35 -4.22 -3.68
N TRP A 46 8.14 -4.69 -2.70
CA TRP A 46 8.77 -6.01 -2.77
C TRP A 46 7.77 -7.17 -2.62
N LEU A 47 6.56 -6.90 -2.13
CA LEU A 47 5.47 -7.89 -2.13
C LEU A 47 4.62 -7.80 -3.40
N VAL A 48 4.56 -6.62 -4.01
CA VAL A 48 3.80 -6.39 -5.25
C VAL A 48 4.55 -6.90 -6.48
N SER A 49 5.85 -6.65 -6.55
CA SER A 49 6.67 -7.01 -7.72
C SER A 49 6.58 -8.50 -8.08
N PRO A 50 6.64 -9.44 -7.12
CA PRO A 50 6.54 -10.87 -7.48
C PRO A 50 5.19 -11.29 -8.05
N ILE A 51 4.13 -10.52 -7.81
CA ILE A 51 2.77 -10.87 -8.31
C ILE A 51 2.34 -9.98 -9.47
N ILE A 52 3.22 -9.12 -9.97
CA ILE A 52 2.87 -8.11 -10.97
C ILE A 52 2.28 -8.72 -12.25
N ASP A 53 2.72 -9.90 -12.62
CA ASP A 53 2.23 -10.59 -13.83
C ASP A 53 0.77 -11.03 -13.71
N ARG A 54 0.24 -11.09 -12.50
CA ARG A 54 -1.16 -11.45 -12.27
C ARG A 54 -2.06 -10.23 -12.04
N VAL A 55 -1.49 -9.05 -12.03
CA VAL A 55 -2.23 -7.79 -11.83
C VAL A 55 -2.90 -7.40 -13.13
N THR A 56 -4.21 -7.18 -13.10
CA THR A 56 -4.97 -6.71 -14.26
C THR A 56 -5.21 -5.21 -14.22
N CYS A 57 -5.16 -4.62 -13.03
CA CYS A 57 -5.33 -3.18 -12.87
C CYS A 57 -4.44 -2.71 -11.73
N LEU A 58 -3.57 -1.77 -12.01
CA LEU A 58 -2.67 -1.18 -11.01
C LEU A 58 -3.14 0.23 -10.67
N ILE A 59 -3.27 0.50 -9.38
CA ILE A 59 -3.69 1.80 -8.89
C ILE A 59 -2.61 2.34 -7.96
N TRP A 60 -2.12 3.53 -8.26
CA TRP A 60 -1.15 4.22 -7.42
C TRP A 60 -1.78 5.48 -6.83
N THR A 61 -1.90 5.51 -5.50
CA THR A 61 -2.37 6.69 -4.81
C THR A 61 -1.17 7.58 -4.50
N ASP A 62 -0.90 8.51 -5.40
CA ASP A 62 0.22 9.46 -5.30
C ASP A 62 -0.31 10.79 -4.77
N ILE A 63 -0.62 10.80 -3.48
CA ILE A 63 -1.29 11.91 -2.80
C ILE A 63 -0.25 12.79 -2.10
N PRO A 64 -0.32 14.13 -2.26
CA PRO A 64 0.63 15.04 -1.60
C PRO A 64 0.67 14.83 -0.09
N TRP A 65 1.84 15.02 0.49
CA TRP A 65 2.05 14.80 1.92
C TRP A 65 1.09 15.61 2.79
N SER A 66 0.76 16.83 2.38
CA SER A 66 -0.18 17.68 3.12
C SER A 66 -1.56 17.02 3.31
N GLU A 67 -2.04 16.30 2.29
CA GLU A 67 -3.30 15.56 2.38
C GLU A 67 -3.11 14.21 3.07
N SER A 68 -2.05 13.49 2.73
CA SER A 68 -1.76 12.17 3.31
C SER A 68 -1.57 12.25 4.82
N ARG A 69 -0.90 13.30 5.30
CA ARG A 69 -0.66 13.51 6.72
C ARG A 69 -1.96 13.70 7.48
N LYS A 70 -2.89 14.47 6.93
CA LYS A 70 -4.19 14.69 7.55
C LYS A 70 -4.99 13.38 7.65
N ASN A 71 -4.96 12.59 6.61
CA ASN A 71 -5.66 11.31 6.58
C ASN A 71 -5.05 10.32 7.56
N LEU A 72 -3.73 10.29 7.65
CA LEU A 72 -3.01 9.44 8.58
C LEU A 72 -3.38 9.80 10.02
N PHE A 73 -3.39 11.10 10.34
CA PHE A 73 -3.74 11.57 11.67
C PHE A 73 -5.18 11.19 12.03
N ALA A 74 -6.13 11.44 11.14
CA ALA A 74 -7.53 11.11 11.36
C ALA A 74 -7.73 9.60 11.59
N ARG A 75 -7.06 8.77 10.77
CA ARG A 75 -7.14 7.32 10.87
C ARG A 75 -6.59 6.80 12.20
N GLU A 76 -5.42 7.30 12.60
CA GLU A 76 -4.79 6.88 13.85
C GLU A 76 -5.58 7.36 15.07
N THR A 77 -6.19 8.54 14.99
CA THR A 77 -7.07 9.05 16.05
C THR A 77 -8.29 8.14 16.22
N GLU A 78 -8.93 7.74 15.14
CA GLU A 78 -10.07 6.83 15.16
C GLU A 78 -9.70 5.47 15.77
N ARG A 79 -8.49 4.99 15.49
CA ARG A 79 -8.00 3.71 16.02
C ARG A 79 -7.54 3.79 17.46
N GLY A 80 -7.43 4.98 18.02
CA GLY A 80 -6.89 5.18 19.36
C GLY A 80 -5.39 4.93 19.47
N SER A 81 -4.68 4.88 18.35
CA SER A 81 -3.26 4.51 18.26
C SER A 81 -2.35 5.72 18.22
N THR A 82 -2.50 6.65 19.16
CA THR A 82 -1.73 7.90 19.14
C THR A 82 -0.32 7.78 19.72
N GLY A 83 0.00 6.66 20.39
CA GLY A 83 1.27 6.50 21.10
C GLY A 83 2.51 6.52 20.23
N ASN A 84 2.43 6.04 18.98
CA ASN A 84 3.55 5.98 18.05
C ASN A 84 3.33 6.85 16.82
N PHE A 85 2.46 7.83 16.90
CA PHE A 85 2.09 8.65 15.75
C PHE A 85 3.29 9.41 15.18
N GLU A 86 4.17 9.95 16.04
CA GLU A 86 5.33 10.71 15.57
C GLU A 86 6.27 9.87 14.73
N GLU A 87 6.50 8.61 15.12
CA GLU A 87 7.34 7.68 14.36
C GLU A 87 6.68 7.32 13.03
N LEU A 88 5.39 7.04 13.05
CA LEU A 88 4.62 6.72 11.85
C LEU A 88 4.58 7.92 10.90
N GLU A 89 4.39 9.13 11.44
CA GLU A 89 4.39 10.36 10.65
C GLU A 89 5.75 10.59 9.99
N ALA A 90 6.84 10.43 10.74
CA ALA A 90 8.18 10.60 10.21
C ALA A 90 8.48 9.57 9.11
N TRP A 91 8.13 8.32 9.34
CA TRP A 91 8.33 7.26 8.36
C TRP A 91 7.50 7.52 7.09
N SER A 92 6.23 7.88 7.25
CA SER A 92 5.34 8.15 6.13
C SER A 92 5.75 9.39 5.35
N GLY A 93 6.18 10.45 6.04
CA GLY A 93 6.64 11.69 5.42
C GLY A 93 7.93 11.53 4.64
N ASP A 94 8.74 10.54 4.98
CA ASP A 94 9.99 10.26 4.28
C ASP A 94 9.79 9.47 2.99
N TYR A 95 8.58 9.14 2.65
CA TYR A 95 8.21 8.36 1.46
C TYR A 95 8.89 8.86 0.18
N TRP A 96 8.89 10.18 -0.02
CA TRP A 96 9.47 10.80 -1.22
C TRP A 96 10.99 10.76 -1.27
N ASN A 97 11.64 10.55 -0.12
CA ASN A 97 13.10 10.55 0.00
C ASN A 97 13.69 9.16 0.21
N ARG A 98 12.89 8.21 0.65
CA ARG A 98 13.36 6.83 0.86
C ARG A 98 13.83 6.19 -0.43
N LYS A 99 14.79 5.27 -0.31
CA LYS A 99 15.29 4.49 -1.45
C LYS A 99 14.90 3.01 -1.36
N SER A 100 14.03 2.67 -0.41
CA SER A 100 13.54 1.31 -0.24
C SER A 100 12.45 0.97 -1.26
N ALA A 101 12.01 -0.29 -1.26
CA ALA A 101 10.90 -0.74 -2.10
C ALA A 101 9.54 -0.14 -1.70
N SER A 102 9.46 0.51 -0.53
CA SER A 102 8.26 1.21 -0.04
C SER A 102 8.37 2.72 -0.19
N SER A 103 8.97 3.18 -1.28
CA SER A 103 9.25 4.59 -1.53
C SER A 103 8.53 5.09 -2.78
N TYR A 104 8.45 6.41 -2.90
CA TYR A 104 7.94 7.07 -4.10
C TYR A 104 8.64 6.58 -5.36
N GLY A 105 9.98 6.58 -5.34
CA GLY A 105 10.75 6.16 -6.50
C GLY A 105 10.50 4.71 -6.91
N ALA A 106 10.38 3.81 -5.94
CA ALA A 106 10.06 2.41 -6.22
C ALA A 106 8.66 2.25 -6.78
N HIS A 107 7.67 2.94 -6.22
CA HIS A 107 6.30 2.89 -6.72
C HIS A 107 6.16 3.50 -8.10
N LEU A 108 6.88 4.60 -8.36
CA LEU A 108 6.91 5.20 -9.69
C LEU A 108 7.46 4.21 -10.72
N ALA A 109 8.53 3.51 -10.39
CA ALA A 109 9.13 2.51 -11.27
C ALA A 109 8.16 1.37 -11.59
N ILE A 110 7.45 0.87 -10.59
CA ILE A 110 6.42 -0.16 -10.77
C ILE A 110 5.31 0.35 -11.70
N TYR A 111 4.83 1.56 -11.43
CA TYR A 111 3.76 2.17 -12.22
C TYR A 111 4.18 2.38 -13.67
N GLU A 112 5.35 2.94 -13.91
CA GLU A 112 5.84 3.20 -15.27
C GLU A 112 6.11 1.92 -16.04
N GLY A 113 6.58 0.88 -15.35
CA GLY A 113 6.87 -0.42 -15.98
C GLY A 113 5.64 -1.28 -16.25
N PHE A 114 4.51 -1.00 -15.61
CA PHE A 114 3.30 -1.80 -15.77
C PHE A 114 2.64 -1.52 -17.12
N LYS A 115 2.33 -2.58 -17.87
CA LYS A 115 1.79 -2.48 -19.24
C LYS A 115 0.27 -2.63 -19.33
N GLY A 116 -0.39 -3.01 -18.24
CA GLY A 116 -1.85 -3.17 -18.22
C GLY A 116 -2.59 -1.88 -17.87
N SER A 117 -3.85 -2.00 -17.49
CA SER A 117 -4.66 -0.87 -17.05
C SER A 117 -4.06 -0.29 -15.76
N LYS A 118 -3.86 1.01 -15.73
CA LYS A 118 -3.29 1.65 -14.54
C LYS A 118 -3.89 3.04 -14.35
N TYR A 119 -3.95 3.44 -13.08
CA TYR A 119 -4.48 4.73 -12.66
C TYR A 119 -3.56 5.35 -11.63
N ARG A 120 -3.31 6.64 -11.78
CA ARG A 120 -2.54 7.41 -10.81
C ARG A 120 -3.48 8.45 -10.21
N LEU A 121 -3.79 8.30 -8.93
CA LEU A 121 -4.72 9.17 -8.22
C LEU A 121 -3.91 10.16 -7.38
N THR A 122 -4.05 11.45 -7.65
CA THR A 122 -3.17 12.47 -7.10
C THR A 122 -3.81 13.32 -6.00
N ASN A 123 -5.07 13.07 -5.66
CA ASN A 123 -5.74 13.74 -4.54
C ASN A 123 -6.88 12.87 -4.02
N MET A 124 -7.39 13.20 -2.84
CA MET A 124 -8.45 12.43 -2.20
C MET A 124 -9.77 12.48 -2.96
N ARG A 125 -10.02 13.57 -3.67
CA ARG A 125 -11.22 13.70 -4.48
C ARG A 125 -11.23 12.68 -5.63
N GLU A 126 -10.10 12.53 -6.33
CA GLU A 126 -9.96 11.53 -7.38
C GLU A 126 -10.11 10.12 -6.82
N THR A 127 -9.51 9.87 -5.65
CA THR A 127 -9.59 8.57 -4.99
C THR A 127 -11.03 8.21 -4.64
N SER A 128 -11.77 9.13 -4.04
CA SER A 128 -13.18 8.92 -3.70
C SER A 128 -14.03 8.68 -4.93
N SER A 129 -13.84 9.49 -5.98
CA SER A 129 -14.55 9.32 -7.25
C SER A 129 -14.25 7.97 -7.90
N PHE A 130 -13.01 7.52 -7.83
CA PHE A 130 -12.61 6.23 -8.38
C PHE A 130 -13.29 5.08 -7.63
N ILE A 131 -13.30 5.14 -6.31
CA ILE A 131 -13.97 4.13 -5.47
C ILE A 131 -15.47 4.06 -5.80
N ASP A 132 -16.12 5.22 -5.91
CA ASP A 132 -17.54 5.29 -6.23
C ASP A 132 -17.85 4.63 -7.57
N ARG A 133 -16.97 4.79 -8.57
CA ARG A 133 -17.16 4.18 -9.88
C ARG A 133 -16.94 2.67 -9.88
N MET A 134 -16.17 2.17 -8.89
CA MET A 134 -15.93 0.73 -8.76
C MET A 134 -17.09 -0.01 -8.09
N GLU A 135 -17.90 0.70 -7.34
CA GLU A 135 -19.08 0.15 -6.68
C GLU A 135 -20.29 0.20 -7.61
#